data_b1c58aa5e4c5082f1dde9a97ce9c0c0b
#
_entry.id   b1c58aa5e4c5082f1dde9a97ce9c0c0b
#
_cell.length_a   1.000
_cell.length_b   1.000
_cell.length_c   1.000
_cell.angle_alpha   90.00
_cell.angle_beta   90.00
_cell.angle_gamma   90.00
#
_symmetry.space_group_name_H-M   'P 1'
#
loop_
_entity.id
_entity.type
_entity.pdbx_description
1 polymer ?
#
loop_
_entity_poly.entity_id
_entity_poly.type
_entity_poly.pdbx_seq_one_letter_code
_entity_poly.pdbx_strand_id
1 'polypeptide(L)'
;MVWQLKERYKFDWNRIFGKDAWHIEYSITDKCNRNCAACSHLAPLSKRPNFVSKEEFEQVTANLNRCLPDIHTFWLTGGEPTLHPEYISLLNIARHLYSEAYIGIYTNGTTLRKFEQDEWFWQFIKDNGIVWGVTIYNGEKRYIEELFDKHDCLNNLAIVRNGSSFTNLTNYSKGQEVSRKKYEKCGWERRKINVRNGKIFNCPTCEFADLFNEYFNESLKVTEQDYLIVNDLLTKEQVEEFKNPMPFCSQCNLDIRYKRL
;
A
#
# COMPACT_ATOMS: atom_id res chain seq x y z
N MET A 1 -30.12 -17.50 -2.03
CA MET A 1 -29.54 -16.17 -1.78
C MET A 1 -28.01 -16.12 -1.90
N VAL A 2 -27.25 -17.17 -1.60
CA VAL A 2 -25.76 -17.20 -1.68
C VAL A 2 -25.21 -17.16 -3.13
N TRP A 3 -25.96 -17.57 -4.14
CA TRP A 3 -25.54 -17.59 -5.56
C TRP A 3 -25.63 -16.24 -6.25
N GLN A 4 -26.47 -15.32 -5.80
CA GLN A 4 -26.65 -14.00 -6.40
C GLN A 4 -25.51 -13.03 -6.07
N LEU A 5 -24.81 -13.21 -4.95
CA LEU A 5 -23.66 -12.39 -4.56
C LEU A 5 -22.44 -12.63 -5.49
N LYS A 6 -22.25 -13.84 -6.00
CA LYS A 6 -21.13 -14.19 -6.88
C LYS A 6 -21.15 -13.48 -8.23
N GLU A 7 -22.32 -13.11 -8.75
CA GLU A 7 -22.44 -12.43 -10.04
C GLU A 7 -22.42 -10.90 -9.93
N ARG A 8 -22.73 -10.33 -8.75
CA ARG A 8 -22.71 -8.88 -8.51
C ARG A 8 -21.33 -8.30 -8.29
N TYR A 9 -20.37 -9.13 -7.81
CA TYR A 9 -19.05 -8.68 -7.42
C TYR A 9 -18.01 -9.05 -8.47
N LYS A 10 -17.62 -8.05 -9.31
CA LYS A 10 -16.49 -8.18 -10.25
C LYS A 10 -15.59 -6.96 -10.15
N PHE A 11 -14.81 -6.88 -9.07
CA PHE A 11 -13.73 -5.92 -9.02
C PHE A 11 -12.61 -6.39 -9.97
N ASP A 12 -12.41 -5.65 -11.05
CA ASP A 12 -11.43 -6.01 -12.07
C ASP A 12 -10.07 -5.42 -11.75
N TRP A 13 -9.22 -6.21 -11.09
CA TRP A 13 -7.85 -5.86 -10.79
C TRP A 13 -7.02 -5.52 -12.04
N ASN A 14 -7.28 -6.17 -13.18
CA ASN A 14 -6.54 -5.90 -14.41
C ASN A 14 -6.86 -4.51 -14.97
N ARG A 15 -8.09 -4.06 -14.80
CA ARG A 15 -8.50 -2.70 -15.15
C ARG A 15 -7.81 -1.66 -14.28
N ILE A 16 -7.64 -1.94 -13.00
CA ILE A 16 -7.06 -1.01 -12.03
C ILE A 16 -5.54 -0.98 -12.09
N PHE A 17 -4.89 -2.14 -12.28
CA PHE A 17 -3.43 -2.23 -12.39
C PHE A 17 -2.96 -2.44 -13.84
N GLY A 18 -3.42 -1.58 -14.77
CA GLY A 18 -2.93 -1.56 -16.15
C GLY A 18 -1.40 -1.41 -16.22
N LYS A 19 -0.76 -2.06 -17.20
CA LYS A 19 0.71 -2.22 -17.23
C LYS A 19 1.51 -0.92 -17.37
N ASP A 20 0.92 0.14 -17.93
CA ASP A 20 1.67 1.35 -18.32
C ASP A 20 1.30 2.59 -17.49
N ALA A 21 0.57 2.42 -16.39
CA ALA A 21 0.12 3.51 -15.55
C ALA A 21 0.89 3.56 -14.22
N TRP A 22 1.02 4.74 -13.63
CA TRP A 22 1.61 4.94 -12.32
C TRP A 22 0.66 4.53 -11.19
N HIS A 23 1.19 3.79 -10.22
CA HIS A 23 0.47 3.31 -9.04
C HIS A 23 1.21 3.77 -7.80
N ILE A 24 0.53 4.51 -6.92
CA ILE A 24 1.10 4.99 -5.66
C ILE A 24 0.53 4.18 -4.50
N GLU A 25 1.39 3.71 -3.62
CA GLU A 25 1.07 3.25 -2.28
C GLU A 25 1.72 4.19 -1.27
N TYR A 26 0.91 4.94 -0.51
CA TYR A 26 1.41 5.87 0.50
C TYR A 26 1.18 5.29 1.90
N SER A 27 2.28 5.00 2.59
CA SER A 27 2.28 4.49 3.96
C SER A 27 2.05 5.65 4.93
N ILE A 28 0.81 5.77 5.40
CA ILE A 28 0.41 6.90 6.27
C ILE A 28 0.62 6.63 7.77
N THR A 29 0.88 5.38 8.16
CA THR A 29 1.18 4.99 9.53
C THR A 29 1.88 3.65 9.61
N ASP A 30 2.75 3.48 10.61
CA ASP A 30 3.34 2.18 10.96
C ASP A 30 2.49 1.42 12.00
N LYS A 31 1.45 2.04 12.56
CA LYS A 31 0.57 1.40 13.56
C LYS A 31 -0.31 0.34 12.92
N CYS A 32 -0.33 -0.84 13.53
CA CYS A 32 -1.22 -1.93 13.15
C CYS A 32 -1.81 -2.62 14.38
N ASN A 33 -3.02 -3.12 14.27
CA ASN A 33 -3.68 -3.92 15.29
C ASN A 33 -3.58 -5.43 15.03
N ARG A 34 -2.76 -5.85 14.03
CA ARG A 34 -2.43 -7.25 13.74
C ARG A 34 -0.93 -7.48 13.85
N ASN A 35 -0.57 -8.71 14.23
CA ASN A 35 0.82 -9.15 14.35
C ASN A 35 1.11 -10.23 13.29
N CYS A 36 1.04 -9.86 12.02
CA CYS A 36 1.23 -10.79 10.91
C CYS A 36 2.71 -11.16 10.76
N ALA A 37 3.03 -12.43 10.86
CA ALA A 37 4.40 -12.93 10.80
C ALA A 37 5.13 -12.67 9.47
N ALA A 38 4.41 -12.45 8.37
CA ALA A 38 4.96 -12.17 7.04
C ALA A 38 4.46 -10.81 6.51
N CYS A 39 4.39 -9.80 7.36
CA CYS A 39 3.96 -8.46 7.01
C CYS A 39 4.99 -7.83 6.06
N SER A 40 4.56 -7.41 4.87
CA SER A 40 5.42 -6.73 3.89
C SER A 40 5.83 -5.32 4.33
N HIS A 41 5.04 -4.68 5.19
CA HIS A 41 5.30 -3.35 5.75
C HIS A 41 6.01 -3.40 7.11
N LEU A 42 6.35 -4.61 7.61
CA LEU A 42 7.03 -4.82 8.88
C LEU A 42 6.36 -4.11 10.09
N ALA A 43 5.09 -3.73 9.98
CA ALA A 43 4.37 -3.00 11.01
C ALA A 43 4.45 -3.63 12.43
N PRO A 44 4.45 -4.97 12.61
CA PRO A 44 4.66 -5.58 13.93
C PRO A 44 6.00 -5.27 14.58
N LEU A 45 6.99 -4.80 13.81
CA LEU A 45 8.33 -4.44 14.30
C LEU A 45 8.41 -2.98 14.76
N SER A 46 7.42 -2.16 14.46
CA SER A 46 7.42 -0.74 14.84
C SER A 46 7.26 -0.58 16.35
N LYS A 47 8.31 -0.09 17.02
CA LYS A 47 8.29 0.23 18.46
C LYS A 47 7.60 1.57 18.75
N ARG A 48 7.65 2.49 17.79
CA ARG A 48 7.11 3.85 17.90
C ARG A 48 6.35 4.17 16.63
N PRO A 49 5.09 3.71 16.51
CA PRO A 49 4.31 3.94 15.30
C PRO A 49 4.22 5.42 14.95
N ASN A 50 4.52 5.72 13.70
CA ASN A 50 4.40 7.05 13.12
C ASN A 50 2.99 7.27 12.55
N PHE A 51 2.57 8.53 12.48
CA PHE A 51 1.40 9.00 11.75
C PHE A 51 1.81 10.19 10.89
N VAL A 52 1.57 10.11 9.60
CA VAL A 52 1.82 11.23 8.68
C VAL A 52 0.88 12.39 9.05
N SER A 53 1.42 13.60 9.21
CA SER A 53 0.55 14.76 9.43
C SER A 53 -0.21 15.12 8.15
N LYS A 54 -1.34 15.81 8.32
CA LYS A 54 -2.12 16.28 7.17
C LYS A 54 -1.32 17.22 6.29
N GLU A 55 -0.52 18.09 6.88
CA GLU A 55 0.34 19.06 6.18
C GLU A 55 1.43 18.36 5.36
N GLU A 56 2.10 17.37 5.96
CA GLU A 56 3.08 16.55 5.23
C GLU A 56 2.42 15.81 4.07
N PHE A 57 1.25 15.20 4.31
CA PHE A 57 0.52 14.47 3.28
C PHE A 57 0.11 15.39 2.12
N GLU A 58 -0.45 16.57 2.40
CA GLU A 58 -0.84 17.57 1.40
C GLU A 58 0.37 17.99 0.56
N GLN A 59 1.48 18.34 1.20
CA GLN A 59 2.69 18.79 0.51
C GLN A 59 3.27 17.68 -0.38
N VAL A 60 3.45 16.48 0.16
CA VAL A 60 4.01 15.34 -0.59
C VAL A 60 3.08 14.96 -1.75
N THR A 61 1.77 14.88 -1.51
CA THR A 61 0.80 14.49 -2.53
C THR A 61 0.71 15.54 -3.65
N ALA A 62 0.77 16.84 -3.32
CA ALA A 62 0.80 17.93 -4.31
C ALA A 62 2.07 17.86 -5.18
N ASN A 63 3.24 17.62 -4.59
CA ASN A 63 4.50 17.47 -5.33
C ASN A 63 4.46 16.23 -6.26
N LEU A 64 3.89 15.12 -5.79
CA LEU A 64 3.69 13.92 -6.62
C LEU A 64 2.74 14.20 -7.79
N ASN A 65 1.63 14.90 -7.56
CA ASN A 65 0.68 15.26 -8.63
C ASN A 65 1.33 16.16 -9.69
N ARG A 66 2.21 17.07 -9.27
CA ARG A 66 2.94 17.94 -10.20
C ARG A 66 3.90 17.17 -11.10
N CYS A 67 4.64 16.19 -10.55
CA CYS A 67 5.61 15.40 -11.34
C CYS A 67 4.99 14.19 -12.03
N LEU A 68 3.92 13.63 -11.50
CA LEU A 68 3.20 12.45 -12.02
C LEU A 68 1.69 12.73 -12.14
N PRO A 69 1.25 13.61 -13.04
CA PRO A 69 -0.18 13.95 -13.17
C PRO A 69 -1.04 12.77 -13.63
N ASP A 70 -0.45 11.81 -14.34
CA ASP A 70 -1.14 10.64 -14.91
C ASP A 70 -1.15 9.44 -13.95
N ILE A 71 -1.31 9.68 -12.65
CA ILE A 71 -1.46 8.61 -11.67
C ILE A 71 -2.79 7.89 -11.91
N HIS A 72 -2.72 6.57 -12.08
CA HIS A 72 -3.89 5.74 -12.28
C HIS A 72 -4.52 5.27 -10.97
N THR A 73 -3.70 4.94 -9.97
CA THR A 73 -4.18 4.58 -8.64
C THR A 73 -3.39 5.23 -7.54
N PHE A 74 -4.07 5.62 -6.48
CA PHE A 74 -3.47 6.14 -5.26
C PHE A 74 -4.07 5.41 -4.05
N TRP A 75 -3.23 4.69 -3.33
CA TRP A 75 -3.64 3.86 -2.20
C TRP A 75 -3.04 4.33 -0.90
N LEU A 76 -3.88 4.58 0.11
CA LEU A 76 -3.41 4.69 1.48
C LEU A 76 -3.09 3.29 2.02
N THR A 77 -1.93 3.16 2.61
CA THR A 77 -1.41 1.90 3.16
C THR A 77 -0.59 2.16 4.43
N GLY A 78 0.18 1.16 4.87
CA GLY A 78 1.04 1.25 6.03
C GLY A 78 0.91 0.01 6.92
N GLY A 79 0.76 0.19 8.23
CA GLY A 79 0.33 -0.86 9.14
C GLY A 79 -1.15 -1.20 8.93
N GLU A 80 -2.02 -0.53 9.67
CA GLU A 80 -3.46 -0.48 9.40
C GLU A 80 -3.88 0.98 9.25
N PRO A 81 -4.08 1.48 8.03
CA PRO A 81 -4.31 2.90 7.78
C PRO A 81 -5.60 3.43 8.43
N THR A 82 -6.60 2.58 8.68
CA THR A 82 -7.82 2.98 9.39
C THR A 82 -7.60 3.28 10.88
N LEU A 83 -6.41 3.02 11.41
CA LEU A 83 -6.01 3.46 12.75
C LEU A 83 -5.40 4.87 12.75
N HIS A 84 -5.15 5.46 11.59
CA HIS A 84 -4.75 6.84 11.48
C HIS A 84 -5.96 7.74 11.81
N PRO A 85 -5.84 8.71 12.75
CA PRO A 85 -7.00 9.50 13.20
C PRO A 85 -7.64 10.31 12.07
N GLU A 86 -6.88 10.71 11.07
CA GLU A 86 -7.33 11.60 10.00
C GLU A 86 -7.41 10.89 8.62
N TYR A 87 -7.43 9.55 8.55
CA TYR A 87 -7.37 8.82 7.27
C TYR A 87 -8.48 9.23 6.28
N ILE A 88 -9.66 9.61 6.77
CA ILE A 88 -10.76 10.12 5.93
C ILE A 88 -10.38 11.45 5.28
N SER A 89 -9.78 12.38 6.06
CA SER A 89 -9.29 13.64 5.51
C SER A 89 -8.20 13.43 4.47
N LEU A 90 -7.29 12.47 4.70
CA LEU A 90 -6.23 12.12 3.74
C LEU A 90 -6.80 11.51 2.45
N LEU A 91 -7.84 10.66 2.54
CA LEU A 91 -8.56 10.14 1.37
C LEU A 91 -9.21 11.27 0.56
N ASN A 92 -9.83 12.23 1.25
CA ASN A 92 -10.46 13.39 0.61
C ASN A 92 -9.44 14.27 -0.12
N ILE A 93 -8.27 14.52 0.48
CA ILE A 93 -7.16 15.25 -0.14
C ILE A 93 -6.70 14.52 -1.41
N ALA A 94 -6.45 13.22 -1.32
CA ALA A 94 -6.04 12.42 -2.46
C ALA A 94 -7.09 12.45 -3.58
N ARG A 95 -8.39 12.34 -3.26
CA ARG A 95 -9.48 12.43 -4.21
C ARG A 95 -9.53 13.79 -4.92
N HIS A 96 -9.33 14.88 -4.15
CA HIS A 96 -9.33 16.22 -4.69
C HIS A 96 -8.17 16.47 -5.67
N LEU A 97 -6.97 15.99 -5.33
CA LEU A 97 -5.77 16.16 -6.15
C LEU A 97 -5.74 15.23 -7.38
N TYR A 98 -6.31 14.05 -7.28
CA TYR A 98 -6.29 13.02 -8.33
C TYR A 98 -7.72 12.61 -8.70
N SER A 99 -8.50 13.54 -9.27
CA SER A 99 -9.92 13.34 -9.60
C SER A 99 -10.18 12.15 -10.51
N GLU A 100 -9.26 11.86 -11.43
CA GLU A 100 -9.39 10.78 -12.42
C GLU A 100 -8.80 9.44 -11.96
N ALA A 101 -8.04 9.42 -10.85
CA ALA A 101 -7.43 8.21 -10.36
C ALA A 101 -8.39 7.36 -9.53
N TYR A 102 -8.12 6.06 -9.46
CA TYR A 102 -8.72 5.20 -8.45
C TYR A 102 -8.08 5.49 -7.09
N ILE A 103 -8.85 6.05 -6.17
CA ILE A 103 -8.40 6.29 -4.80
C ILE A 103 -8.87 5.17 -3.91
N GLY A 104 -7.97 4.62 -3.10
CA GLY A 104 -8.31 3.50 -2.24
C GLY A 104 -7.51 3.43 -0.95
N ILE A 105 -7.88 2.47 -0.12
CA ILE A 105 -7.23 2.16 1.13
C ILE A 105 -7.02 0.65 1.25
N TYR A 106 -5.81 0.20 1.58
CA TYR A 106 -5.56 -1.20 1.91
C TYR A 106 -5.73 -1.42 3.40
N THR A 107 -6.66 -2.28 3.78
CA THR A 107 -6.99 -2.55 5.18
C THR A 107 -7.07 -4.03 5.49
N ASN A 108 -6.86 -4.37 6.75
CA ASN A 108 -7.12 -5.70 7.29
C ASN A 108 -8.60 -5.92 7.68
N GLY A 109 -9.45 -4.92 7.49
CA GLY A 109 -10.90 -4.97 7.68
C GLY A 109 -11.40 -4.94 9.13
N THR A 110 -10.52 -5.02 10.14
CA THR A 110 -10.94 -5.16 11.55
C THR A 110 -11.72 -3.96 12.08
N THR A 111 -11.48 -2.78 11.53
CA THR A 111 -12.13 -1.53 11.97
C THR A 111 -13.49 -1.31 11.32
N LEU A 112 -13.83 -2.04 10.24
CA LEU A 112 -15.08 -1.85 9.49
C LEU A 112 -16.34 -2.04 10.36
N ARG A 113 -16.28 -2.88 11.39
CA ARG A 113 -17.38 -3.06 12.35
C ARG A 113 -17.81 -1.77 13.04
N LYS A 114 -16.91 -0.80 13.21
CA LYS A 114 -17.21 0.49 13.83
C LYS A 114 -18.15 1.35 12.97
N PHE A 115 -18.18 1.10 11.66
CA PHE A 115 -18.95 1.87 10.70
C PHE A 115 -20.24 1.18 10.26
N GLU A 116 -20.60 0.04 10.87
CA GLU A 116 -21.76 -0.77 10.46
C GLU A 116 -23.09 0.01 10.44
N GLN A 117 -23.21 1.05 11.26
CA GLN A 117 -24.39 1.93 11.36
C GLN A 117 -24.09 3.38 10.98
N ASP A 118 -22.91 3.66 10.44
CA ASP A 118 -22.48 5.02 10.11
C ASP A 118 -22.82 5.34 8.64
N GLU A 119 -24.03 5.82 8.41
CA GLU A 119 -24.52 6.15 7.07
C GLU A 119 -23.66 7.23 6.39
N TRP A 120 -23.11 8.19 7.16
CA TRP A 120 -22.22 9.21 6.60
C TRP A 120 -20.95 8.60 6.01
N PHE A 121 -20.36 7.64 6.71
CA PHE A 121 -19.15 6.94 6.25
C PHE A 121 -19.41 6.22 4.91
N TRP A 122 -20.53 5.48 4.79
CA TRP A 122 -20.86 4.74 3.59
C TRP A 122 -21.24 5.67 2.44
N GLN A 123 -21.92 6.78 2.74
CA GLN A 123 -22.21 7.79 1.73
C GLN A 123 -20.93 8.45 1.22
N PHE A 124 -19.99 8.79 2.12
CA PHE A 124 -18.68 9.33 1.76
C PHE A 124 -17.92 8.39 0.80
N ILE A 125 -17.90 7.07 1.08
CA ILE A 125 -17.27 6.06 0.22
C ILE A 125 -17.87 6.07 -1.19
N LYS A 126 -19.20 6.10 -1.29
CA LYS A 126 -19.92 6.12 -2.58
C LYS A 126 -19.65 7.39 -3.37
N ASP A 127 -19.86 8.53 -2.76
CA ASP A 127 -19.77 9.84 -3.41
C ASP A 127 -18.37 10.13 -3.94
N ASN A 128 -17.36 9.64 -3.25
CA ASN A 128 -15.95 9.83 -3.62
C ASN A 128 -15.35 8.63 -4.39
N GLY A 129 -16.12 7.58 -4.64
CA GLY A 129 -15.65 6.39 -5.35
C GLY A 129 -14.44 5.72 -4.68
N ILE A 130 -14.37 5.76 -3.33
CA ILE A 130 -13.24 5.20 -2.58
C ILE A 130 -13.27 3.68 -2.63
N VAL A 131 -12.16 3.07 -3.04
CA VAL A 131 -12.00 1.62 -3.12
C VAL A 131 -11.39 1.08 -1.83
N TRP A 132 -12.04 0.08 -1.25
CA TRP A 132 -11.56 -0.63 -0.05
C TRP A 132 -10.91 -1.95 -0.45
N GLY A 133 -9.58 -1.97 -0.45
CA GLY A 133 -8.76 -3.16 -0.67
C GLY A 133 -8.63 -3.97 0.60
N VAL A 134 -9.54 -4.94 0.82
CA VAL A 134 -9.59 -5.67 2.09
C VAL A 134 -8.83 -7.00 2.01
N THR A 135 -7.88 -7.17 2.93
CA THR A 135 -7.24 -8.47 3.16
C THR A 135 -8.08 -9.28 4.16
N ILE A 136 -8.65 -10.38 3.69
CA ILE A 136 -9.51 -11.23 4.51
C ILE A 136 -8.68 -12.16 5.39
N TYR A 137 -8.99 -12.17 6.66
CA TYR A 137 -8.46 -13.10 7.67
C TYR A 137 -9.58 -13.94 8.29
N ASN A 138 -9.26 -15.17 8.68
CA ASN A 138 -10.12 -16.00 9.55
C ASN A 138 -11.61 -16.12 9.14
N GLY A 139 -11.91 -16.22 7.85
CA GLY A 139 -13.28 -16.46 7.38
C GLY A 139 -14.22 -15.25 7.38
N GLU A 140 -13.74 -14.05 7.65
CA GLU A 140 -14.56 -12.82 7.71
C GLU A 140 -15.10 -12.35 6.34
N LYS A 141 -14.77 -13.05 5.26
CA LYS A 141 -15.15 -12.66 3.89
C LYS A 141 -16.65 -12.39 3.76
N ARG A 142 -17.47 -13.33 4.24
CA ARG A 142 -18.92 -13.21 4.13
C ARG A 142 -19.46 -11.98 4.87
N TYR A 143 -18.99 -11.74 6.08
CA TYR A 143 -19.36 -10.57 6.86
C TYR A 143 -19.02 -9.25 6.12
N ILE A 144 -17.80 -9.16 5.57
CA ILE A 144 -17.35 -7.98 4.81
C ILE A 144 -18.24 -7.77 3.58
N GLU A 145 -18.50 -8.82 2.80
CA GLU A 145 -19.33 -8.72 1.60
C GLU A 145 -20.78 -8.32 1.96
N GLU A 146 -21.38 -8.90 3.00
CA GLU A 146 -22.73 -8.56 3.49
C GLU A 146 -22.80 -7.11 4.01
N LEU A 147 -21.73 -6.63 4.67
CA LEU A 147 -21.64 -5.25 5.15
C LEU A 147 -21.63 -4.24 3.99
N PHE A 148 -20.81 -4.47 2.96
CA PHE A 148 -20.76 -3.60 1.79
C PHE A 148 -22.06 -3.69 0.94
N ASP A 149 -22.69 -4.87 0.85
CA ASP A 149 -23.98 -5.05 0.15
C ASP A 149 -25.11 -4.30 0.85
N LYS A 150 -25.17 -4.38 2.19
CA LYS A 150 -26.15 -3.66 3.03
C LYS A 150 -26.18 -2.15 2.72
N HIS A 151 -25.01 -1.56 2.47
CA HIS A 151 -24.87 -0.12 2.22
C HIS A 151 -24.75 0.22 0.73
N ASP A 152 -25.01 -0.73 -0.17
CA ASP A 152 -24.91 -0.54 -1.64
C ASP A 152 -23.50 -0.05 -2.07
N CYS A 153 -22.46 -0.60 -1.45
CA CYS A 153 -21.04 -0.26 -1.67
C CYS A 153 -20.21 -1.41 -2.25
N LEU A 154 -20.82 -2.47 -2.81
CA LEU A 154 -20.08 -3.61 -3.35
C LEU A 154 -19.09 -3.21 -4.45
N ASN A 155 -19.39 -2.18 -5.25
CA ASN A 155 -18.50 -1.67 -6.27
C ASN A 155 -17.24 -0.97 -5.69
N ASN A 156 -17.29 -0.63 -4.42
CA ASN A 156 -16.19 -0.02 -3.68
C ASN A 156 -15.32 -1.05 -2.93
N LEU A 157 -15.70 -2.34 -2.96
CA LEU A 157 -14.98 -3.40 -2.27
C LEU A 157 -14.06 -4.16 -3.22
N ALA A 158 -12.80 -4.31 -2.84
CA ALA A 158 -11.81 -5.16 -3.49
C ALA A 158 -11.25 -6.18 -2.50
N ILE A 159 -11.48 -7.46 -2.72
CA ILE A 159 -10.84 -8.51 -1.89
C ILE A 159 -9.41 -8.73 -2.39
N VAL A 160 -8.43 -8.24 -1.62
CA VAL A 160 -7.00 -8.32 -1.97
C VAL A 160 -6.46 -9.73 -1.74
N ARG A 161 -6.82 -10.33 -0.62
CA ARG A 161 -6.45 -11.70 -0.25
C ARG A 161 -7.57 -12.38 0.52
N ASN A 162 -7.71 -13.67 0.27
CA ASN A 162 -8.61 -14.54 1.02
C ASN A 162 -7.85 -15.84 1.31
N GLY A 163 -7.33 -15.96 2.51
CA GLY A 163 -6.61 -17.17 2.89
C GLY A 163 -5.76 -17.04 4.15
N SER A 164 -5.42 -18.18 4.71
CA SER A 164 -4.65 -18.32 5.96
C SER A 164 -3.13 -18.35 5.74
N SER A 165 -2.66 -18.35 4.48
CA SER A 165 -1.23 -18.45 4.18
C SER A 165 -0.67 -17.18 3.56
N PHE A 166 0.49 -16.75 4.06
CA PHE A 166 1.26 -15.65 3.53
C PHE A 166 2.57 -16.18 2.95
N THR A 167 2.95 -15.65 1.79
CA THR A 167 4.31 -15.84 1.27
C THR A 167 5.16 -14.68 1.76
N ASN A 168 6.17 -14.97 2.54
CA ASN A 168 7.17 -13.96 2.89
C ASN A 168 7.95 -13.59 1.63
N LEU A 169 7.78 -12.36 1.16
CA LEU A 169 8.54 -11.82 0.01
C LEU A 169 9.85 -11.20 0.44
N THR A 170 10.04 -11.01 1.75
CA THR A 170 11.18 -10.29 2.30
C THR A 170 12.12 -11.27 2.98
N ASN A 171 13.27 -11.45 2.38
CA ASN A 171 14.39 -12.11 3.03
C ASN A 171 15.62 -11.24 2.85
N TYR A 172 16.10 -10.70 3.95
CA TYR A 172 17.34 -9.93 3.96
C TYR A 172 18.53 -10.88 3.93
N SER A 173 19.43 -10.65 2.99
CA SER A 173 20.66 -11.43 2.83
C SER A 173 21.74 -10.51 2.29
N LYS A 174 22.86 -10.41 2.98
CA LYS A 174 23.98 -9.54 2.61
C LYS A 174 24.79 -10.14 1.45
N GLY A 175 25.35 -9.29 0.58
CA GLY A 175 26.31 -9.69 -0.45
C GLY A 175 25.71 -10.37 -1.67
N GLN A 176 24.45 -10.14 -1.97
CA GLN A 176 23.84 -10.64 -3.20
C GLN A 176 24.25 -9.80 -4.41
N GLU A 177 24.40 -10.44 -5.57
CA GLU A 177 24.61 -9.73 -6.81
C GLU A 177 23.38 -8.88 -7.18
N VAL A 178 23.62 -7.60 -7.50
CA VAL A 178 22.62 -6.70 -8.06
C VAL A 178 22.62 -6.85 -9.57
N SER A 179 21.57 -7.46 -10.13
CA SER A 179 21.46 -7.65 -11.58
C SER A 179 20.09 -7.22 -12.09
N ARG A 180 20.03 -6.77 -13.33
CA ARG A 180 18.79 -6.45 -14.03
C ARG A 180 17.85 -7.66 -14.07
N LYS A 181 18.39 -8.85 -14.36
CA LYS A 181 17.63 -10.11 -14.37
C LYS A 181 16.98 -10.45 -13.03
N LYS A 182 17.68 -10.17 -11.91
CA LYS A 182 17.13 -10.35 -10.56
C LYS A 182 16.00 -9.35 -10.27
N TYR A 183 16.21 -8.08 -10.65
CA TYR A 183 15.23 -7.03 -10.51
C TYR A 183 13.93 -7.32 -11.30
N GLU A 184 14.05 -7.76 -12.56
CA GLU A 184 12.92 -8.14 -13.41
C GLU A 184 12.10 -9.30 -12.82
N LYS A 185 12.74 -10.26 -12.17
CA LYS A 185 12.07 -11.35 -11.45
C LYS A 185 11.36 -10.92 -10.18
N CYS A 186 11.76 -9.79 -9.59
CA CYS A 186 11.20 -9.30 -8.35
C CYS A 186 9.72 -8.90 -8.48
N GLY A 187 9.31 -8.40 -9.64
CA GLY A 187 7.95 -7.94 -9.91
C GLY A 187 7.63 -6.54 -9.36
N TRP A 188 8.59 -5.87 -8.71
CA TRP A 188 8.48 -4.46 -8.28
C TRP A 188 9.00 -3.46 -9.35
N GLU A 189 9.45 -3.96 -10.48
CA GLU A 189 9.93 -3.16 -11.63
C GLU A 189 8.84 -2.31 -12.30
N ARG A 190 7.56 -2.62 -12.05
CA ARG A 190 6.42 -1.93 -12.65
C ARG A 190 6.36 -0.48 -12.17
N ARG A 191 5.55 0.35 -12.84
CA ARG A 191 5.29 1.76 -12.46
C ARG A 191 4.54 1.90 -11.11
N LYS A 192 4.95 1.11 -10.13
CA LYS A 192 4.48 1.15 -8.75
C LYS A 192 5.54 1.80 -7.88
N ILE A 193 5.16 2.81 -7.13
CA ILE A 193 6.02 3.50 -6.18
C ILE A 193 5.40 3.45 -4.79
N ASN A 194 6.26 3.28 -3.80
CA ASN A 194 5.88 3.34 -2.39
C ASN A 194 6.35 4.68 -1.83
N VAL A 195 5.51 5.31 -1.03
CA VAL A 195 5.81 6.61 -0.42
C VAL A 195 5.73 6.50 1.09
N ARG A 196 6.79 6.92 1.78
CA ARG A 196 6.86 6.97 3.24
C ARG A 196 7.83 8.06 3.68
N ASN A 197 7.44 8.85 4.69
CA ASN A 197 8.28 9.91 5.27
C ASN A 197 8.86 10.86 4.20
N GLY A 198 8.02 11.34 3.28
CA GLY A 198 8.41 12.25 2.20
C GLY A 198 9.36 11.67 1.15
N LYS A 199 9.52 10.35 1.07
CA LYS A 199 10.42 9.66 0.15
C LYS A 199 9.68 8.66 -0.73
N ILE A 200 10.15 8.50 -1.97
CA ILE A 200 9.74 7.42 -2.88
C ILE A 200 10.72 6.26 -2.76
N PHE A 201 10.18 5.05 -2.68
CA PHE A 201 10.93 3.79 -2.71
C PHE A 201 10.42 2.88 -3.84
N ASN A 202 11.30 2.06 -4.40
CA ASN A 202 10.93 1.07 -5.41
C ASN A 202 10.27 -0.18 -4.83
N CYS A 203 10.47 -0.46 -3.54
CA CYS A 203 9.89 -1.63 -2.91
C CYS A 203 9.69 -1.44 -1.40
N PRO A 204 8.71 -2.12 -0.78
CA PRO A 204 8.45 -2.03 0.65
C PRO A 204 9.60 -2.59 1.51
N THR A 205 10.38 -3.53 0.98
CA THR A 205 11.53 -4.09 1.72
C THR A 205 12.57 -3.02 2.07
N CYS A 206 12.85 -2.13 1.12
CA CYS A 206 13.72 -0.98 1.34
C CYS A 206 13.04 0.10 2.20
N GLU A 207 11.78 0.39 1.90
CA GLU A 207 10.96 1.39 2.59
C GLU A 207 10.92 1.19 4.11
N PHE A 208 10.83 -0.07 4.57
CA PHE A 208 10.70 -0.43 5.99
C PHE A 208 11.96 -1.05 6.60
N ALA A 209 13.11 -0.90 5.95
CA ALA A 209 14.38 -1.44 6.47
C ALA A 209 14.80 -0.83 7.82
N ASP A 210 14.39 0.40 8.10
CA ASP A 210 14.60 1.07 9.39
C ASP A 210 13.91 0.34 10.54
N LEU A 211 12.67 -0.12 10.36
CA LEU A 211 11.95 -0.90 11.37
C LEU A 211 12.62 -2.24 11.66
N PHE A 212 13.13 -2.89 10.59
CA PHE A 212 13.90 -4.13 10.74
C PHE A 212 15.18 -3.91 11.53
N ASN A 213 15.95 -2.89 11.16
CA ASN A 213 17.21 -2.54 11.83
C ASN A 213 16.98 -2.21 13.30
N GLU A 214 15.98 -1.40 13.62
CA GLU A 214 15.68 -1.03 15.02
C GLU A 214 15.27 -2.23 15.86
N TYR A 215 14.46 -3.12 15.30
CA TYR A 215 13.91 -4.24 16.06
C TYR A 215 14.94 -5.34 16.31
N PHE A 216 15.72 -5.71 15.29
CA PHE A 216 16.68 -6.81 15.35
C PHE A 216 18.11 -6.38 15.64
N ASN A 217 18.34 -5.08 15.87
CA ASN A 217 19.69 -4.50 16.01
C ASN A 217 20.60 -4.84 14.82
N GLU A 218 20.06 -4.73 13.61
CA GLU A 218 20.73 -5.00 12.34
C GLU A 218 21.22 -3.71 11.68
N SER A 219 21.96 -3.84 10.59
CA SER A 219 22.60 -2.72 9.88
C SER A 219 22.40 -2.80 8.36
N LEU A 220 21.16 -3.08 7.91
CA LEU A 220 20.83 -2.97 6.49
C LEU A 220 21.04 -1.51 6.05
N LYS A 221 21.82 -1.33 4.98
CA LYS A 221 22.14 0.01 4.49
C LYS A 221 21.12 0.46 3.45
N VAL A 222 20.41 1.53 3.75
CA VAL A 222 19.64 2.32 2.79
C VAL A 222 20.46 3.57 2.48
N THR A 223 20.81 3.76 1.22
CA THR A 223 21.62 4.88 0.72
C THR A 223 20.75 5.91 0.01
N GLU A 224 21.30 7.07 -0.29
CA GLU A 224 20.60 8.12 -1.07
C GLU A 224 20.21 7.67 -2.50
N GLN A 225 20.84 6.59 -3.00
CA GLN A 225 20.49 5.98 -4.28
C GLN A 225 19.29 5.02 -4.18
N ASP A 226 18.81 4.71 -2.99
CA ASP A 226 17.72 3.76 -2.74
C ASP A 226 16.35 4.44 -2.56
N TYR A 227 16.31 5.79 -2.60
CA TYR A 227 15.07 6.57 -2.53
C TYR A 227 15.20 7.90 -3.28
N LEU A 228 14.05 8.50 -3.60
CA LEU A 228 13.96 9.90 -4.03
C LEU A 228 13.23 10.72 -2.98
N ILE A 229 13.68 11.96 -2.74
CA ILE A 229 12.98 12.91 -1.88
C ILE A 229 11.85 13.57 -2.68
N VAL A 230 10.65 13.56 -2.13
CA VAL A 230 9.49 14.21 -2.74
C VAL A 230 9.47 15.69 -2.34
N ASN A 231 9.94 16.53 -3.24
CA ASN A 231 9.95 17.98 -3.07
C ASN A 231 9.52 18.68 -4.38
N ASP A 232 9.56 20.01 -4.41
CA ASP A 232 9.18 20.84 -5.55
C ASP A 232 10.16 20.76 -6.75
N LEU A 233 11.32 20.14 -6.58
CA LEU A 233 12.32 19.91 -7.62
C LEU A 233 12.22 18.54 -8.29
N LEU A 234 11.44 17.60 -7.71
CA LEU A 234 11.28 16.26 -8.26
C LEU A 234 10.62 16.31 -9.64
N THR A 235 11.21 15.60 -10.61
CA THR A 235 10.69 15.51 -11.98
C THR A 235 10.22 14.09 -12.33
N LYS A 236 9.40 13.99 -13.38
CA LYS A 236 8.93 12.71 -13.90
C LYS A 236 10.09 11.85 -14.40
N GLU A 237 11.04 12.45 -15.09
CA GLU A 237 12.23 11.77 -15.62
C GLU A 237 13.06 11.12 -14.50
N GLN A 238 13.24 11.82 -13.37
CA GLN A 238 13.93 11.27 -12.20
C GLN A 238 13.19 10.05 -11.63
N VAL A 239 11.87 10.08 -11.58
CA VAL A 239 11.08 8.93 -11.12
C VAL A 239 11.15 7.77 -12.11
N GLU A 240 11.13 8.03 -13.41
CA GLU A 240 11.29 7.01 -14.46
C GLU A 240 12.67 6.35 -14.43
N GLU A 241 13.73 7.14 -14.29
CA GLU A 241 15.12 6.66 -14.16
C GLU A 241 15.33 5.85 -12.86
N PHE A 242 14.66 6.25 -11.78
CA PHE A 242 14.73 5.55 -10.51
C PHE A 242 14.17 4.12 -10.56
N LYS A 243 13.33 3.77 -11.55
CA LYS A 243 12.77 2.42 -11.76
C LYS A 243 13.82 1.44 -12.33
N ASN A 244 14.97 1.38 -11.69
CA ASN A 244 16.09 0.49 -12.00
C ASN A 244 16.54 -0.27 -10.73
N PRO A 245 17.38 -1.31 -10.88
CA PRO A 245 18.01 -1.94 -9.73
C PRO A 245 18.78 -0.92 -8.89
N MET A 246 18.55 -0.92 -7.59
CA MET A 246 19.19 -0.02 -6.62
C MET A 246 20.18 -0.78 -5.73
N PRO A 247 21.11 -0.09 -5.04
CA PRO A 247 22.11 -0.71 -4.15
C PRO A 247 21.48 -1.64 -3.12
N PHE A 248 20.32 -1.28 -2.58
CA PHE A 248 19.60 -2.09 -1.60
C PHE A 248 19.23 -3.49 -2.13
N CYS A 249 19.08 -3.70 -3.45
CA CYS A 249 18.82 -5.01 -4.04
C CYS A 249 19.91 -6.05 -3.70
N SER A 250 21.13 -5.62 -3.33
CA SER A 250 22.20 -6.50 -2.83
C SER A 250 21.90 -7.12 -1.46
N GLN A 251 20.95 -6.58 -0.73
CA GLN A 251 20.56 -7.02 0.60
C GLN A 251 19.25 -7.81 0.61
N CYS A 252 18.68 -8.07 -0.56
CA CYS A 252 17.42 -8.81 -0.74
C CYS A 252 17.67 -10.16 -1.40
N ASN A 253 17.15 -11.24 -0.80
CA ASN A 253 17.20 -12.57 -1.40
C ASN A 253 15.80 -12.99 -1.87
N LEU A 254 15.60 -13.03 -3.19
CA LEU A 254 14.36 -13.43 -3.84
C LEU A 254 14.17 -14.94 -3.96
N ASP A 255 15.25 -15.71 -3.80
CA ASP A 255 15.24 -17.16 -4.01
C ASP A 255 14.66 -17.92 -2.81
N ILE A 256 14.56 -17.25 -1.65
CA ILE A 256 14.00 -17.82 -0.43
C ILE A 256 12.62 -17.26 -0.19
N ARG A 257 11.59 -18.02 -0.55
CA ARG A 257 10.20 -17.73 -0.26
C ARG A 257 9.73 -18.61 0.89
N TYR A 258 9.47 -18.02 2.04
CA TYR A 258 8.86 -18.75 3.15
C TYR A 258 7.35 -18.76 2.99
N LYS A 259 6.77 -19.96 2.88
CA LYS A 259 5.35 -20.15 3.06
C LYS A 259 5.11 -20.32 4.54
N ARG A 260 4.37 -19.39 5.15
CA ARG A 260 3.93 -19.54 6.54
C ARG A 260 2.46 -19.94 6.54
N LEU A 261 2.18 -20.90 7.42
CA LEU A 261 0.83 -21.38 7.73
C LEU A 261 0.13 -20.40 8.67
#